data_933281b65f9461c6d1af15a53ea831e4
#
_entry.id   933281b65f9461c6d1af15a53ea831e4
#
_cell.length_a   1.000
_cell.length_b   1.000
_cell.length_c   1.000
_cell.angle_alpha   90.00
_cell.angle_beta   90.00
_cell.angle_gamma   90.00
#
_symmetry.space_group_name_H-M   'P 1'
#
loop_
_entity.id
_entity.type
_entity.pdbx_description
1 polymer ?
#
loop_
_entity_poly.entity_id
_entity_poly.type
_entity_poly.pdbx_seq_one_letter_code
_entity_poly.pdbx_strand_id
1 'polypeptide(L)'
;LSPELIQKFQERYDGVLSSFDGFICGHPNSFVLLYEKYQKPIYVVNTCRYDIPFSFNGNHAMIAELHRCFKRLNERGLLKIVSNNRADRDYFMMGNPGIVPVLIPSLCLYTGMVWDPAKCERKFLMYSDCKAAPQHPLIAKRPSKFEWKDLTNYKGIVHIPYEASTMSIFEHFSSGIPLFFPTKRFLNELWSSGKAQVGSNYWRIHAKQSPPSYLSETDLYQYWIDRADYYDIPGYYYFDSFDELLRMLVGFFRDTKYEERKLWLEERKKGVYSEWGNLINPISNL
;
A
#
# COMPACT_ATOMS: atom_id res chain seq x y z
N LEU A 1 -9.82 -16.80 -10.48
CA LEU A 1 -11.11 -17.38 -10.06
C LEU A 1 -12.09 -17.37 -11.23
N SER A 2 -12.85 -18.46 -11.37
CA SER A 2 -14.04 -18.56 -12.22
C SER A 2 -15.18 -19.15 -11.37
N PRO A 3 -16.46 -19.06 -11.78
CA PRO A 3 -17.57 -19.65 -11.06
C PRO A 3 -17.38 -21.16 -10.78
N GLU A 4 -16.87 -21.91 -11.77
CA GLU A 4 -16.62 -23.35 -11.61
C GLU A 4 -15.52 -23.65 -10.59
N LEU A 5 -14.46 -22.82 -10.55
CA LEU A 5 -13.39 -22.96 -9.56
C LEU A 5 -13.88 -22.62 -8.15
N ILE A 6 -14.74 -21.60 -8.00
CA ILE A 6 -15.38 -21.24 -6.74
C ILE A 6 -16.21 -22.44 -6.24
N GLN A 7 -17.06 -23.00 -7.11
CA GLN A 7 -17.88 -24.15 -6.76
C GLN A 7 -17.05 -25.37 -6.34
N LYS A 8 -16.05 -25.75 -7.14
CA LYS A 8 -15.14 -26.88 -6.82
C LYS A 8 -14.39 -26.69 -5.50
N PHE A 9 -13.94 -25.45 -5.22
CA PHE A 9 -13.31 -25.14 -3.94
C PHE A 9 -14.26 -25.33 -2.78
N GLN A 10 -15.47 -24.81 -2.91
CA GLN A 10 -16.51 -24.92 -1.89
C GLN A 10 -16.93 -26.37 -1.66
N GLU A 11 -17.12 -27.17 -2.70
CA GLU A 11 -17.43 -28.60 -2.60
C GLU A 11 -16.33 -29.38 -1.87
N ARG A 12 -15.07 -29.12 -2.22
CA ARG A 12 -13.92 -29.79 -1.67
C ARG A 12 -13.69 -29.53 -0.18
N TYR A 13 -13.92 -28.27 0.24
CA TYR A 13 -13.55 -27.81 1.58
C TYR A 13 -14.75 -27.50 2.49
N ASP A 14 -15.96 -27.82 2.09
CA ASP A 14 -17.20 -27.46 2.77
C ASP A 14 -17.21 -27.84 4.26
N GLY A 15 -16.83 -29.08 4.57
CA GLY A 15 -16.83 -29.58 5.96
C GLY A 15 -15.88 -28.78 6.88
N VAL A 16 -14.73 -28.33 6.35
CA VAL A 16 -13.77 -27.55 7.13
C VAL A 16 -14.23 -26.10 7.23
N LEU A 17 -14.65 -25.50 6.10
CA LEU A 17 -15.02 -24.08 6.05
C LEU A 17 -16.30 -23.79 6.84
N SER A 18 -17.23 -24.72 6.89
CA SER A 18 -18.46 -24.60 7.68
C SER A 18 -18.20 -24.54 9.19
N SER A 19 -17.06 -25.06 9.67
CA SER A 19 -16.73 -25.08 11.10
C SER A 19 -16.12 -23.76 11.62
N PHE A 20 -15.72 -22.84 10.74
CA PHE A 20 -15.15 -21.56 11.16
C PHE A 20 -16.25 -20.55 11.54
N ASP A 21 -15.95 -19.66 12.47
CA ASP A 21 -16.86 -18.59 12.92
C ASP A 21 -16.86 -17.39 11.96
N GLY A 22 -15.84 -17.24 11.12
CA GLY A 22 -15.70 -16.17 10.15
C GLY A 22 -14.47 -16.35 9.29
N PHE A 23 -14.24 -15.39 8.38
CA PHE A 23 -13.15 -15.44 7.42
C PHE A 23 -12.41 -14.11 7.36
N ILE A 24 -11.09 -14.18 7.15
CA ILE A 24 -10.25 -13.02 6.84
C ILE A 24 -9.69 -13.22 5.44
N CYS A 25 -10.01 -12.31 4.53
CA CYS A 25 -9.51 -12.29 3.16
C CYS A 25 -8.45 -11.19 3.03
N GLY A 26 -7.22 -11.56 2.69
CA GLY A 26 -6.17 -10.63 2.30
C GLY A 26 -6.17 -10.38 0.78
N HIS A 27 -4.98 -10.14 0.24
CA HIS A 27 -4.80 -10.00 -1.21
C HIS A 27 -4.71 -11.37 -1.89
N PRO A 28 -5.48 -11.63 -2.98
CA PRO A 28 -6.47 -10.75 -3.60
C PRO A 28 -7.83 -10.78 -2.89
N ASN A 29 -8.47 -9.61 -2.81
CA ASN A 29 -9.76 -9.46 -2.14
C ASN A 29 -10.88 -10.27 -2.80
N SER A 30 -10.71 -10.70 -4.06
CA SER A 30 -11.63 -11.57 -4.79
C SER A 30 -11.87 -12.93 -4.11
N PHE A 31 -11.03 -13.32 -3.14
CA PHE A 31 -11.26 -14.54 -2.35
C PHE A 31 -12.54 -14.45 -1.50
N VAL A 32 -13.11 -13.29 -1.27
CA VAL A 32 -14.43 -13.14 -0.63
C VAL A 32 -15.50 -13.98 -1.32
N LEU A 33 -15.41 -14.15 -2.64
CA LEU A 33 -16.33 -14.98 -3.44
C LEU A 33 -16.32 -16.46 -3.04
N LEU A 34 -15.23 -16.95 -2.42
CA LEU A 34 -15.12 -18.32 -1.94
C LEU A 34 -15.98 -18.57 -0.67
N TYR A 35 -16.21 -17.52 0.11
CA TYR A 35 -16.75 -17.62 1.46
C TYR A 35 -18.18 -17.10 1.61
N GLU A 36 -18.72 -16.40 0.63
CA GLU A 36 -20.06 -15.78 0.69
C GLU A 36 -21.18 -16.77 1.09
N LYS A 37 -21.10 -18.03 0.58
CA LYS A 37 -22.15 -19.03 0.85
C LYS A 37 -22.29 -19.42 2.31
N TYR A 38 -21.24 -19.27 3.12
CA TYR A 38 -21.21 -19.73 4.52
C TYR A 38 -21.99 -18.82 5.48
N GLN A 39 -22.43 -17.64 5.04
CA GLN A 39 -23.20 -16.69 5.84
C GLN A 39 -22.52 -16.34 7.18
N LYS A 40 -21.22 -16.23 7.16
CA LYS A 40 -20.35 -15.89 8.31
C LYS A 40 -19.75 -14.52 8.13
N PRO A 41 -19.33 -13.81 9.20
CA PRO A 41 -18.59 -12.57 9.08
C PRO A 41 -17.33 -12.70 8.21
N ILE A 42 -17.13 -11.77 7.30
CA ILE A 42 -15.96 -11.72 6.43
C ILE A 42 -15.26 -10.38 6.58
N TYR A 43 -13.99 -10.43 6.97
CA TYR A 43 -13.10 -9.29 7.04
C TYR A 43 -12.23 -9.27 5.78
N VAL A 44 -12.34 -8.23 4.98
CA VAL A 44 -11.53 -8.07 3.76
C VAL A 44 -10.47 -7.01 4.01
N VAL A 45 -9.21 -7.44 4.02
CA VAL A 45 -8.05 -6.55 4.19
C VAL A 45 -7.58 -6.08 2.83
N ASN A 46 -7.98 -4.88 2.46
CA ASN A 46 -7.68 -4.25 1.19
C ASN A 46 -6.32 -3.54 1.27
N THR A 47 -5.26 -4.25 0.90
CA THR A 47 -3.87 -3.76 0.91
C THR A 47 -3.38 -3.31 -0.45
N CYS A 48 -4.21 -3.47 -1.46
CA CYS A 48 -3.98 -3.12 -2.84
C CYS A 48 -5.36 -3.00 -3.52
N ARG A 49 -5.40 -2.60 -4.77
CA ARG A 49 -6.64 -2.48 -5.54
C ARG A 49 -7.50 -3.73 -5.42
N TYR A 50 -8.71 -3.57 -4.92
CA TYR A 50 -9.59 -4.66 -4.50
C TYR A 50 -10.02 -5.61 -5.62
N ASP A 51 -10.02 -5.15 -6.88
CA ASP A 51 -10.52 -5.86 -8.06
C ASP A 51 -9.44 -6.69 -8.79
N ILE A 52 -8.22 -6.74 -8.25
CA ILE A 52 -7.17 -7.65 -8.72
C ILE A 52 -7.56 -9.10 -8.37
N PRO A 53 -7.32 -10.08 -9.27
CA PRO A 53 -6.65 -9.98 -10.57
C PRO A 53 -7.58 -9.70 -11.76
N PHE A 54 -8.87 -9.53 -11.53
CA PHE A 54 -9.87 -9.42 -12.61
C PHE A 54 -9.65 -8.19 -13.49
N SER A 55 -9.24 -7.08 -12.90
CA SER A 55 -8.93 -5.85 -13.61
C SER A 55 -7.75 -6.00 -14.57
N PHE A 56 -6.71 -6.72 -14.18
CA PHE A 56 -5.57 -6.99 -15.06
C PHE A 56 -5.90 -7.85 -16.28
N ASN A 57 -6.88 -8.74 -16.11
CA ASN A 57 -7.30 -9.68 -17.17
C ASN A 57 -8.50 -9.15 -17.96
N GLY A 58 -8.98 -7.94 -17.68
CA GLY A 58 -10.17 -7.37 -18.32
C GLY A 58 -11.46 -8.16 -18.03
N ASN A 59 -11.51 -8.93 -16.93
CA ASN A 59 -12.66 -9.77 -16.59
C ASN A 59 -13.77 -8.96 -15.90
N HIS A 60 -14.45 -8.12 -16.67
CA HIS A 60 -15.52 -7.25 -16.19
C HIS A 60 -16.70 -8.01 -15.57
N ALA A 61 -16.98 -9.22 -16.02
CA ALA A 61 -18.06 -10.05 -15.47
C ALA A 61 -17.74 -10.44 -14.01
N MET A 62 -16.51 -10.83 -13.71
CA MET A 62 -16.09 -11.17 -12.36
C MET A 62 -15.92 -9.93 -11.47
N ILE A 63 -15.56 -8.78 -12.01
CA ILE A 63 -15.58 -7.50 -11.26
C ILE A 63 -17.02 -7.17 -10.86
N ALA A 64 -17.98 -7.28 -11.78
CA ALA A 64 -19.37 -7.05 -11.48
C ALA A 64 -19.94 -8.03 -10.43
N GLU A 65 -19.52 -9.31 -10.48
CA GLU A 65 -19.89 -10.29 -9.46
C GLU A 65 -19.27 -9.96 -8.09
N LEU A 66 -18.01 -9.53 -8.06
CA LEU A 66 -17.35 -9.09 -6.84
C LEU A 66 -18.10 -7.92 -6.18
N HIS A 67 -18.53 -6.92 -6.97
CA HIS A 67 -19.35 -5.80 -6.47
C HIS A 67 -20.68 -6.28 -5.92
N ARG A 68 -21.37 -7.20 -6.61
CA ARG A 68 -22.63 -7.79 -6.12
C ARG A 68 -22.42 -8.56 -4.81
N CYS A 69 -21.35 -9.33 -4.71
CA CYS A 69 -20.97 -10.07 -3.49
C CYS A 69 -20.75 -9.10 -2.32
N PHE A 70 -19.95 -8.06 -2.50
CA PHE A 70 -19.74 -7.03 -1.47
C PHE A 70 -21.04 -6.39 -1.02
N LYS A 71 -21.90 -6.04 -1.98
CA LYS A 71 -23.21 -5.44 -1.68
C LYS A 71 -24.10 -6.40 -0.85
N ARG A 72 -24.26 -7.65 -1.29
CA ARG A 72 -25.07 -8.67 -0.57
C ARG A 72 -24.57 -8.92 0.85
N LEU A 73 -23.25 -9.04 1.02
CA LEU A 73 -22.64 -9.26 2.33
C LEU A 73 -22.79 -8.03 3.24
N ASN A 74 -22.64 -6.82 2.68
CA ASN A 74 -22.81 -5.57 3.43
C ASN A 74 -24.26 -5.38 3.89
N GLU A 75 -25.24 -5.64 3.02
CA GLU A 75 -26.67 -5.57 3.35
C GLU A 75 -27.09 -6.54 4.46
N ARG A 76 -26.36 -7.65 4.62
CA ARG A 76 -26.56 -8.64 5.68
C ARG A 76 -25.75 -8.34 6.95
N GLY A 77 -24.94 -7.29 6.97
CA GLY A 77 -24.06 -6.97 8.09
C GLY A 77 -22.87 -7.93 8.27
N LEU A 78 -22.58 -8.75 7.26
CA LEU A 78 -21.54 -9.77 7.31
C LEU A 78 -20.18 -9.29 6.75
N LEU A 79 -20.10 -8.08 6.20
CA LEU A 79 -18.89 -7.56 5.57
C LEU A 79 -18.23 -6.48 6.43
N LYS A 80 -16.94 -6.61 6.64
CA LYS A 80 -16.08 -5.55 7.14
C LYS A 80 -14.90 -5.38 6.17
N ILE A 81 -14.78 -4.18 5.60
CA ILE A 81 -13.63 -3.85 4.74
C ILE A 81 -12.65 -3.00 5.54
N VAL A 82 -11.39 -3.40 5.52
CA VAL A 82 -10.28 -2.65 6.09
C VAL A 82 -9.34 -2.24 4.96
N SER A 83 -9.14 -0.95 4.73
CA SER A 83 -8.12 -0.45 3.81
C SER A 83 -6.90 0.01 4.60
N ASN A 84 -5.72 -0.31 4.10
CA ASN A 84 -4.46 0.05 4.76
C ASN A 84 -3.95 1.46 4.40
N ASN A 85 -4.60 2.13 3.45
CA ASN A 85 -4.28 3.48 3.03
C ASN A 85 -5.50 4.18 2.41
N ARG A 86 -5.43 5.53 2.32
CA ARG A 86 -6.50 6.36 1.78
C ARG A 86 -6.74 6.14 0.29
N ALA A 87 -5.68 5.93 -0.49
CA ALA A 87 -5.81 5.75 -1.93
C ALA A 87 -6.64 4.50 -2.25
N ASP A 88 -6.31 3.35 -1.64
CA ASP A 88 -7.04 2.10 -1.85
C ASP A 88 -8.45 2.15 -1.24
N ARG A 89 -8.66 2.88 -0.14
CA ARG A 89 -9.99 3.12 0.42
C ARG A 89 -10.86 3.90 -0.56
N ASP A 90 -10.38 5.04 -1.05
CA ASP A 90 -11.13 5.90 -1.94
C ASP A 90 -11.40 5.18 -3.28
N TYR A 91 -10.42 4.43 -3.78
CA TYR A 91 -10.59 3.59 -4.95
C TYR A 91 -11.67 2.50 -4.76
N PHE A 92 -11.68 1.84 -3.59
CA PHE A 92 -12.72 0.87 -3.26
C PHE A 92 -14.12 1.51 -3.26
N MET A 93 -14.26 2.68 -2.64
CA MET A 93 -15.53 3.40 -2.54
C MET A 93 -16.06 3.86 -3.91
N MET A 94 -15.18 4.17 -4.86
CA MET A 94 -15.59 4.50 -6.24
C MET A 94 -16.29 3.34 -6.94
N GLY A 95 -15.79 2.12 -6.76
CA GLY A 95 -16.40 0.93 -7.33
C GLY A 95 -17.58 0.37 -6.53
N ASN A 96 -17.67 0.70 -5.23
CA ASN A 96 -18.66 0.15 -4.30
C ASN A 96 -19.32 1.28 -3.48
N PRO A 97 -20.11 2.15 -4.13
CA PRO A 97 -20.75 3.25 -3.44
C PRO A 97 -21.66 2.75 -2.31
N GLY A 98 -21.58 3.41 -1.15
CA GLY A 98 -22.33 3.04 0.05
C GLY A 98 -21.65 2.04 0.97
N ILE A 99 -20.46 1.51 0.61
CA ILE A 99 -19.63 0.70 1.50
C ILE A 99 -18.38 1.51 1.86
N VAL A 100 -18.23 1.85 3.14
CA VAL A 100 -17.10 2.67 3.62
C VAL A 100 -16.11 1.78 4.37
N PRO A 101 -14.91 1.56 3.82
CA PRO A 101 -13.87 0.80 4.51
C PRO A 101 -13.35 1.53 5.75
N VAL A 102 -13.06 0.77 6.81
CA VAL A 102 -12.28 1.26 7.95
C VAL A 102 -10.83 1.45 7.50
N LEU A 103 -10.21 2.55 7.86
CA LEU A 103 -8.82 2.82 7.53
C LEU A 103 -7.93 2.37 8.70
N ILE A 104 -7.25 1.24 8.54
CA ILE A 104 -6.25 0.74 9.50
C ILE A 104 -4.92 0.58 8.76
N PRO A 105 -3.96 1.47 8.98
CA PRO A 105 -2.73 1.48 8.22
C PRO A 105 -1.82 0.29 8.54
N SER A 106 -1.05 -0.15 7.54
CA SER A 106 -0.06 -1.22 7.70
C SER A 106 1.12 -0.76 8.56
N LEU A 107 1.63 -1.69 9.38
CA LEU A 107 2.84 -1.50 10.19
C LEU A 107 4.08 -2.08 9.52
N CYS A 108 3.93 -3.12 8.72
CA CYS A 108 5.00 -3.81 8.01
C CYS A 108 6.17 -4.27 8.90
N LEU A 109 5.86 -4.73 10.11
CA LEU A 109 6.86 -5.18 11.10
C LEU A 109 7.45 -6.56 10.81
N TYR A 110 6.88 -7.31 9.87
CA TYR A 110 7.27 -8.68 9.54
C TYR A 110 8.67 -8.79 8.94
N THR A 111 9.25 -7.68 8.47
CA THR A 111 10.61 -7.66 7.90
C THR A 111 11.68 -7.95 8.94
N GLY A 112 11.42 -7.66 10.21
CA GLY A 112 12.38 -7.76 11.30
C GLY A 112 13.60 -6.86 11.17
N MET A 113 13.59 -5.92 10.21
CA MET A 113 14.70 -5.00 9.98
C MET A 113 14.86 -4.01 11.13
N VAL A 114 16.09 -3.81 11.55
CA VAL A 114 16.49 -2.72 12.47
C VAL A 114 17.72 -2.05 11.90
N TRP A 115 17.61 -0.76 11.61
CA TRP A 115 18.73 0.03 11.12
C TRP A 115 19.61 0.51 12.27
N ASP A 116 20.93 0.35 12.10
CA ASP A 116 21.93 0.79 13.06
C ASP A 116 22.91 1.77 12.35
N PRO A 117 22.88 3.07 12.72
CA PRO A 117 23.73 4.07 12.07
C PRO A 117 25.22 3.81 12.24
N ALA A 118 25.62 3.03 13.26
CA ALA A 118 27.05 2.70 13.49
C ALA A 118 27.58 1.61 12.54
N LYS A 119 26.68 0.85 11.91
CA LYS A 119 27.04 -0.29 11.04
C LYS A 119 26.82 -0.06 9.55
N CYS A 120 26.22 1.09 9.18
CA CYS A 120 25.86 1.34 7.79
C CYS A 120 27.09 1.79 6.96
N GLU A 121 27.04 1.47 5.67
CA GLU A 121 27.96 1.98 4.65
C GLU A 121 27.81 3.50 4.47
N ARG A 122 28.75 4.11 3.73
CA ARG A 122 28.66 5.55 3.39
C ARG A 122 27.73 5.86 2.21
N LYS A 123 27.04 4.84 1.67
CA LYS A 123 26.20 4.97 0.49
C LYS A 123 24.71 5.04 0.85
N PHE A 124 23.95 5.70 -0.01
CA PHE A 124 22.49 5.71 -0.01
C PHE A 124 21.97 4.76 -1.09
N LEU A 125 20.91 4.06 -0.81
CA LEU A 125 20.30 3.15 -1.77
C LEU A 125 19.24 3.89 -2.60
N MET A 126 19.38 3.93 -3.92
CA MET A 126 18.28 4.27 -4.82
C MET A 126 17.41 3.03 -4.98
N TYR A 127 16.29 3.00 -4.31
CA TYR A 127 15.41 1.82 -4.28
C TYR A 127 14.56 1.69 -5.53
N SER A 128 14.19 2.80 -6.14
CA SER A 128 13.27 2.84 -7.27
C SER A 128 14.00 2.94 -8.62
N ASP A 129 13.41 2.35 -9.64
CA ASP A 129 13.87 2.51 -11.02
C ASP A 129 13.39 3.86 -11.57
N CYS A 130 14.24 4.86 -11.52
CA CYS A 130 14.02 6.18 -12.07
C CYS A 130 15.08 6.48 -13.13
N LYS A 131 14.65 6.68 -14.39
CA LYS A 131 15.57 6.95 -15.51
C LYS A 131 16.36 8.25 -15.34
N ALA A 132 15.77 9.22 -14.65
CA ALA A 132 16.37 10.52 -14.40
C ALA A 132 17.21 10.56 -13.11
N ALA A 133 17.28 9.44 -12.35
CA ALA A 133 18.05 9.41 -11.11
C ALA A 133 19.55 9.69 -11.38
N PRO A 134 20.19 10.57 -10.59
CA PRO A 134 21.57 10.94 -10.80
C PRO A 134 22.50 9.76 -10.54
N GLN A 135 23.53 9.62 -11.36
CA GLN A 135 24.65 8.74 -11.08
C GLN A 135 25.65 9.48 -10.21
N HIS A 136 25.87 8.99 -8.99
CA HIS A 136 26.78 9.63 -8.03
C HIS A 136 27.45 8.56 -7.15
N PRO A 137 28.73 8.73 -6.75
CA PRO A 137 29.45 7.74 -5.93
C PRO A 137 28.77 7.39 -4.60
N LEU A 138 27.99 8.33 -4.03
CA LEU A 138 27.22 8.10 -2.81
C LEU A 138 25.92 7.32 -3.04
N ILE A 139 25.49 7.10 -4.28
CA ILE A 139 24.23 6.43 -4.62
C ILE A 139 24.54 5.03 -5.15
N ALA A 140 24.06 4.03 -4.46
CA ALA A 140 24.03 2.65 -4.91
C ALA A 140 22.69 2.31 -5.58
N LYS A 141 22.71 1.54 -6.64
CA LYS A 141 21.48 0.96 -7.23
C LYS A 141 21.03 -0.23 -6.39
N ARG A 142 19.72 -0.45 -6.36
CA ARG A 142 19.13 -1.61 -5.69
C ARG A 142 19.64 -2.90 -6.34
N PRO A 143 20.18 -3.85 -5.55
CA PRO A 143 20.51 -5.18 -6.04
C PRO A 143 19.28 -5.90 -6.61
N SER A 144 19.48 -6.73 -7.63
CA SER A 144 18.39 -7.53 -8.22
C SER A 144 17.88 -8.60 -7.27
N LYS A 145 18.73 -9.06 -6.35
CA LYS A 145 18.40 -9.98 -5.25
C LYS A 145 18.98 -9.41 -3.97
N PHE A 146 18.17 -9.38 -2.92
CA PHE A 146 18.57 -8.92 -1.60
C PHE A 146 17.67 -9.56 -0.54
N GLU A 147 18.18 -9.68 0.67
CA GLU A 147 17.37 -9.94 1.86
C GLU A 147 17.04 -8.60 2.55
N TRP A 148 15.97 -8.58 3.35
CA TRP A 148 15.58 -7.36 4.06
C TRP A 148 16.71 -6.73 4.85
N LYS A 149 17.53 -7.54 5.53
CA LYS A 149 18.69 -7.08 6.31
C LYS A 149 19.75 -6.35 5.47
N ASP A 150 19.87 -6.65 4.18
CA ASP A 150 20.86 -6.02 3.31
C ASP A 150 20.56 -4.54 3.09
N LEU A 151 19.28 -4.17 3.20
CA LEU A 151 18.84 -2.78 3.05
C LEU A 151 19.31 -1.91 4.21
N THR A 152 19.51 -2.48 5.40
CA THR A 152 19.97 -1.75 6.59
C THR A 152 21.47 -1.43 6.57
N ASN A 153 22.21 -1.96 5.59
CA ASN A 153 23.61 -1.62 5.39
C ASN A 153 23.83 -0.22 4.79
N TYR A 154 22.77 0.39 4.26
CA TYR A 154 22.88 1.72 3.66
C TYR A 154 22.65 2.84 4.67
N LYS A 155 23.23 4.01 4.39
CA LYS A 155 23.08 5.22 5.21
C LYS A 155 21.68 5.81 5.16
N GLY A 156 20.91 5.48 4.14
CA GLY A 156 19.52 5.87 3.91
C GLY A 156 19.02 5.33 2.59
N ILE A 157 17.72 5.42 2.36
CA ILE A 157 17.06 4.97 1.13
C ILE A 157 16.39 6.16 0.44
N VAL A 158 16.69 6.31 -0.85
CA VAL A 158 16.00 7.26 -1.73
C VAL A 158 14.85 6.52 -2.41
N HIS A 159 13.65 6.94 -2.14
CA HIS A 159 12.44 6.45 -2.79
C HIS A 159 11.93 7.45 -3.83
N ILE A 160 11.69 6.96 -5.05
CA ILE A 160 10.85 7.61 -6.04
C ILE A 160 9.60 6.71 -6.16
N PRO A 161 8.51 7.02 -5.48
CA PRO A 161 7.32 6.17 -5.50
C PRO A 161 6.81 5.98 -6.93
N TYR A 162 6.38 4.76 -7.23
CA TYR A 162 5.77 4.41 -8.53
C TYR A 162 4.25 4.27 -8.45
N GLU A 163 3.70 4.33 -7.24
CA GLU A 163 2.28 4.21 -6.93
C GLU A 163 1.89 5.08 -5.73
N ALA A 164 0.63 5.45 -5.64
CA ALA A 164 0.07 6.12 -4.47
C ALA A 164 0.03 5.21 -3.23
N SER A 165 0.04 3.89 -3.43
CA SER A 165 0.09 2.87 -2.37
C SER A 165 1.30 1.98 -2.59
N THR A 166 2.31 2.08 -1.74
CA THR A 166 3.57 1.34 -1.87
C THR A 166 3.99 0.76 -0.52
N MET A 167 3.85 -0.56 -0.34
CA MET A 167 4.16 -1.25 0.92
C MET A 167 5.63 -1.13 1.32
N SER A 168 6.57 -1.19 0.36
CA SER A 168 8.00 -1.12 0.65
C SER A 168 8.42 0.16 1.38
N ILE A 169 7.67 1.24 1.25
CA ILE A 169 7.92 2.48 2.00
C ILE A 169 7.70 2.25 3.51
N PHE A 170 6.60 1.58 3.87
CA PHE A 170 6.30 1.27 5.26
C PHE A 170 7.23 0.20 5.83
N GLU A 171 7.66 -0.76 5.00
CA GLU A 171 8.67 -1.75 5.37
C GLU A 171 10.01 -1.09 5.73
N HIS A 172 10.47 -0.15 4.91
CA HIS A 172 11.70 0.59 5.19
C HIS A 172 11.52 1.55 6.37
N PHE A 173 10.38 2.22 6.45
CA PHE A 173 10.10 3.10 7.58
C PHE A 173 10.13 2.37 8.91
N SER A 174 9.55 1.16 8.99
CA SER A 174 9.53 0.35 10.20
C SER A 174 10.91 -0.08 10.70
N SER A 175 11.92 -0.09 9.81
CA SER A 175 13.31 -0.37 10.17
C SER A 175 14.02 0.79 10.86
N GLY A 176 13.49 2.01 10.77
CA GLY A 176 14.10 3.24 11.26
C GLY A 176 15.13 3.85 10.33
N ILE A 177 15.39 3.28 9.14
CA ILE A 177 16.35 3.83 8.17
C ILE A 177 15.90 5.21 7.65
N PRO A 178 16.80 6.19 7.46
CA PRO A 178 16.46 7.47 6.87
C PRO A 178 15.90 7.33 5.46
N LEU A 179 14.75 7.97 5.19
CA LEU A 179 14.08 7.92 3.90
C LEU A 179 14.08 9.31 3.26
N PHE A 180 14.46 9.34 1.98
CA PHE A 180 14.50 10.52 1.14
C PHE A 180 13.43 10.43 0.05
N PHE A 181 12.56 11.42 -0.03
CA PHE A 181 11.41 11.45 -0.93
C PHE A 181 11.38 12.70 -1.80
N PRO A 182 10.92 12.62 -3.06
CA PRO A 182 10.56 13.81 -3.79
C PRO A 182 9.39 14.51 -3.07
N THR A 183 9.33 15.85 -3.14
CA THR A 183 8.11 16.57 -2.78
C THR A 183 6.96 16.10 -3.67
N LYS A 184 5.71 16.31 -3.24
CA LYS A 184 4.53 15.98 -4.07
C LYS A 184 4.61 16.63 -5.45
N ARG A 185 5.05 17.89 -5.50
CA ARG A 185 5.25 18.63 -6.75
C ARG A 185 6.25 17.95 -7.66
N PHE A 186 7.42 17.61 -7.13
CA PHE A 186 8.48 16.99 -7.91
C PHE A 186 8.12 15.56 -8.36
N LEU A 187 7.42 14.80 -7.51
CA LEU A 187 6.90 13.47 -7.90
C LEU A 187 5.92 13.58 -9.06
N ASN A 188 4.98 14.55 -9.01
CA ASN A 188 4.05 14.80 -10.10
C ASN A 188 4.78 15.16 -11.40
N GLU A 189 5.81 16.00 -11.34
CA GLU A 189 6.66 16.33 -12.49
C GLU A 189 7.36 15.09 -13.06
N LEU A 190 7.94 14.24 -12.21
CA LEU A 190 8.62 13.02 -12.63
C LEU A 190 7.66 12.03 -13.31
N TRP A 191 6.44 11.89 -12.81
CA TRP A 191 5.42 11.03 -13.39
C TRP A 191 4.90 11.58 -14.71
N SER A 192 4.52 12.87 -14.75
CA SER A 192 3.96 13.53 -15.93
C SER A 192 4.96 13.59 -17.09
N SER A 193 6.25 13.75 -16.79
CA SER A 193 7.31 13.80 -17.81
C SER A 193 7.82 12.41 -18.24
N GLY A 194 7.32 11.32 -17.62
CA GLY A 194 7.80 9.95 -17.89
C GLY A 194 9.24 9.67 -17.43
N LYS A 195 9.81 10.56 -16.61
CA LYS A 195 11.16 10.40 -16.03
C LYS A 195 11.19 9.33 -14.93
N ALA A 196 10.11 9.17 -14.19
CA ALA A 196 9.92 8.07 -13.25
C ALA A 196 8.81 7.14 -13.74
N GLN A 197 8.93 5.86 -13.39
CA GLN A 197 7.90 4.89 -13.68
C GLN A 197 6.66 5.19 -12.82
N VAL A 198 5.49 5.21 -13.46
CA VAL A 198 4.20 5.14 -12.79
C VAL A 198 3.71 3.71 -12.91
N GLY A 199 3.33 3.09 -11.80
CA GLY A 199 3.14 1.65 -11.67
C GLY A 199 2.07 1.07 -12.53
N SER A 200 0.96 1.65 -12.77
CA SER A 200 0.00 1.13 -13.72
C SER A 200 -0.86 2.22 -14.31
N ASN A 201 -1.22 2.01 -15.58
CA ASN A 201 -2.33 2.71 -16.21
C ASN A 201 -3.68 2.40 -15.52
N TYR A 202 -3.63 1.64 -14.43
CA TYR A 202 -4.76 1.16 -13.68
C TYR A 202 -5.65 2.28 -13.16
N TRP A 203 -5.06 3.30 -12.54
CA TRP A 203 -5.76 4.50 -12.13
C TRP A 203 -6.41 5.26 -13.32
N ARG A 204 -5.85 5.10 -14.53
CA ARG A 204 -6.41 5.65 -15.77
C ARG A 204 -7.55 4.82 -16.33
N ILE A 205 -7.48 3.49 -16.27
CA ILE A 205 -8.50 2.60 -16.85
C ILE A 205 -9.81 2.77 -16.11
N HIS A 206 -9.77 2.84 -14.80
CA HIS A 206 -10.95 3.06 -13.96
C HIS A 206 -11.32 4.53 -13.78
N ALA A 207 -10.41 5.46 -14.01
CA ALA A 207 -10.69 6.89 -14.07
C ALA A 207 -11.67 7.28 -15.19
N LYS A 208 -11.94 6.39 -16.14
CA LYS A 208 -13.08 6.58 -17.08
C LYS A 208 -14.45 6.48 -16.38
N GLN A 209 -14.51 5.96 -15.16
CA GLN A 209 -15.72 5.81 -14.37
C GLN A 209 -15.74 6.64 -13.08
N SER A 210 -14.59 7.09 -12.56
CA SER A 210 -14.38 8.03 -11.43
C SER A 210 -12.92 7.95 -10.95
N PRO A 211 -12.32 8.92 -10.40
CA PRO A 211 -12.65 10.28 -10.18
C PRO A 211 -12.38 11.08 -11.41
N PRO A 212 -12.80 12.25 -11.33
CA PRO A 212 -13.64 12.91 -12.29
C PRO A 212 -13.04 12.76 -13.68
N SER A 213 -13.81 12.23 -14.62
CA SER A 213 -13.50 12.10 -16.06
C SER A 213 -13.06 13.43 -16.72
N TYR A 214 -13.08 14.53 -15.96
CA TYR A 214 -12.67 15.87 -16.38
C TYR A 214 -11.25 16.27 -15.97
N LEU A 215 -10.53 15.44 -15.17
CA LEU A 215 -9.14 15.75 -14.82
C LEU A 215 -8.20 15.45 -15.98
N SER A 216 -7.26 16.35 -16.23
CA SER A 216 -6.11 16.07 -17.07
C SER A 216 -5.27 14.93 -16.46
N GLU A 217 -4.38 14.34 -17.26
CA GLU A 217 -3.48 13.30 -16.77
C GLU A 217 -2.61 13.81 -15.60
N THR A 218 -2.12 15.02 -15.68
CA THR A 218 -1.30 15.66 -14.63
C THR A 218 -2.11 15.86 -13.34
N ASP A 219 -3.37 16.32 -13.48
CA ASP A 219 -4.27 16.49 -12.34
C ASP A 219 -4.65 15.14 -11.70
N LEU A 220 -4.76 14.10 -12.51
CA LEU A 220 -5.03 12.75 -12.05
C LEU A 220 -3.86 12.21 -11.20
N TYR A 221 -2.60 12.45 -11.62
CA TYR A 221 -1.45 12.08 -10.80
C TYR A 221 -1.46 12.84 -9.47
N GLN A 222 -1.70 14.15 -9.50
CA GLN A 222 -1.79 14.96 -8.29
C GLN A 222 -2.91 14.48 -7.37
N TYR A 223 -4.07 14.14 -7.92
CA TYR A 223 -5.19 13.58 -7.17
C TYR A 223 -4.80 12.35 -6.35
N TRP A 224 -4.04 11.40 -6.93
CA TRP A 224 -3.59 10.20 -6.24
C TRP A 224 -2.40 10.45 -5.31
N ILE A 225 -1.48 11.34 -5.69
CA ILE A 225 -0.36 11.74 -4.84
C ILE A 225 -0.87 12.36 -3.53
N ASP A 226 -1.95 13.15 -3.58
CA ASP A 226 -2.56 13.76 -2.40
C ASP A 226 -3.21 12.75 -1.45
N ARG A 227 -3.48 11.54 -1.95
CA ARG A 227 -4.00 10.40 -1.17
C ARG A 227 -2.94 9.42 -0.72
N ALA A 228 -1.71 9.67 -1.07
CA ALA A 228 -0.59 8.80 -0.70
C ALA A 228 -0.20 9.03 0.77
N ASP A 229 -0.57 8.08 1.64
CA ASP A 229 -0.40 8.17 3.09
C ASP A 229 1.06 8.27 3.53
N TYR A 230 2.00 7.87 2.70
CA TYR A 230 3.43 8.01 3.02
C TYR A 230 3.89 9.47 3.09
N TYR A 231 3.13 10.42 2.54
CA TYR A 231 3.40 11.85 2.74
C TYR A 231 2.93 12.39 4.10
N ASP A 232 2.13 11.64 4.84
CA ASP A 232 1.67 12.03 6.17
C ASP A 232 2.60 11.52 7.28
N ILE A 233 3.61 10.73 6.93
CA ILE A 233 4.55 10.16 7.89
C ILE A 233 5.66 11.20 8.17
N PRO A 234 5.90 11.57 9.44
CA PRO A 234 6.95 12.51 9.78
C PRO A 234 8.35 11.91 9.65
N GLY A 235 9.34 12.75 9.69
CA GLY A 235 10.73 12.30 9.78
C GLY A 235 11.36 11.92 8.44
N TYR A 236 10.71 12.18 7.31
CA TYR A 236 11.31 12.05 5.98
C TYR A 236 12.12 13.27 5.59
N TYR A 237 13.07 13.05 4.66
CA TYR A 237 13.86 14.09 4.02
C TYR A 237 13.31 14.34 2.63
N TYR A 238 12.64 15.48 2.43
CA TYR A 238 12.03 15.82 1.15
C TYR A 238 12.98 16.63 0.28
N PHE A 239 13.01 16.33 -1.03
CA PHE A 239 13.77 17.07 -2.03
C PHE A 239 12.87 17.46 -3.22
N ASP A 240 13.15 18.61 -3.79
CA ASP A 240 12.35 19.19 -4.86
C ASP A 240 13.05 19.19 -6.23
N SER A 241 14.27 18.66 -6.26
CA SER A 241 15.06 18.36 -7.45
C SER A 241 16.15 17.35 -7.14
N PHE A 242 16.74 16.73 -8.17
CA PHE A 242 17.89 15.83 -7.97
C PHE A 242 19.15 16.58 -7.53
N ASP A 243 19.32 17.83 -7.92
CA ASP A 243 20.44 18.66 -7.42
C ASP A 243 20.30 18.93 -5.92
N GLU A 244 19.10 19.18 -5.44
CA GLU A 244 18.84 19.28 -4.01
C GLU A 244 19.09 17.97 -3.30
N LEU A 245 18.61 16.84 -3.83
CA LEU A 245 18.91 15.53 -3.30
C LEU A 245 20.41 15.33 -3.14
N LEU A 246 21.21 15.60 -4.17
CA LEU A 246 22.66 15.42 -4.11
C LEU A 246 23.31 16.29 -3.02
N ARG A 247 22.90 17.55 -2.90
CA ARG A 247 23.36 18.42 -1.80
C ARG A 247 23.02 17.86 -0.43
N MET A 248 21.80 17.35 -0.27
CA MET A 248 21.37 16.71 0.99
C MET A 248 22.21 15.47 1.30
N LEU A 249 22.44 14.57 0.32
CA LEU A 249 23.22 13.35 0.54
C LEU A 249 24.68 13.63 0.88
N VAL A 250 25.30 14.62 0.22
CA VAL A 250 26.68 15.08 0.52
C VAL A 250 26.76 15.68 1.92
N GLY A 251 25.77 16.49 2.32
CA GLY A 251 25.69 17.12 3.64
C GLY A 251 25.13 16.25 4.75
N PHE A 252 24.74 15.01 4.48
CA PHE A 252 24.12 14.14 5.46
C PHE A 252 25.15 13.48 6.38
N PHE A 253 25.50 14.12 7.46
CA PHE A 253 26.44 13.60 8.46
C PHE A 253 25.76 12.77 9.54
N ARG A 254 24.55 13.17 9.95
CA ARG A 254 23.79 12.55 11.04
C ARG A 254 22.29 12.59 10.72
N ASP A 255 21.60 11.54 11.10
CA ASP A 255 20.13 11.50 11.07
C ASP A 255 19.56 12.26 12.27
N THR A 256 19.02 13.43 12.01
CA THR A 256 18.41 14.29 13.03
C THR A 256 16.95 13.96 13.29
N LYS A 257 16.35 13.08 12.50
CA LYS A 257 14.91 12.75 12.56
C LYS A 257 14.63 11.34 13.09
N TYR A 258 15.65 10.63 13.57
CA TYR A 258 15.54 9.24 14.02
C TYR A 258 14.55 9.10 15.19
N GLU A 259 14.69 9.93 16.22
CA GLU A 259 13.83 9.87 17.41
C GLU A 259 12.38 10.24 17.09
N GLU A 260 12.16 11.22 16.21
CA GLU A 260 10.83 11.60 15.72
C GLU A 260 10.13 10.42 15.04
N ARG A 261 10.83 9.72 14.13
CA ARG A 261 10.28 8.53 13.45
C ARG A 261 9.98 7.40 14.41
N LYS A 262 10.89 7.13 15.33
CA LYS A 262 10.74 6.07 16.33
C LYS A 262 9.52 6.31 17.23
N LEU A 263 9.39 7.51 17.77
CA LEU A 263 8.25 7.87 18.63
C LEU A 263 6.93 7.72 17.86
N TRP A 264 6.86 8.26 16.65
CA TRP A 264 5.68 8.16 15.83
C TRP A 264 5.32 6.69 15.51
N LEU A 265 6.31 5.84 15.20
CA LEU A 265 6.06 4.41 14.95
C LEU A 265 5.49 3.70 16.18
N GLU A 266 5.98 3.98 17.39
CA GLU A 266 5.46 3.37 18.60
C GLU A 266 4.02 3.82 18.92
N GLU A 267 3.68 5.08 18.67
CA GLU A 267 2.31 5.58 18.80
C GLU A 267 1.39 4.93 17.75
N ARG A 268 1.86 4.84 16.49
CA ARG A 268 1.12 4.18 15.42
C ARG A 268 0.84 2.71 15.72
N LYS A 269 1.81 1.97 16.27
CA LYS A 269 1.61 0.57 16.69
C LYS A 269 0.45 0.46 17.68
N LYS A 270 0.44 1.29 18.73
CA LYS A 270 -0.63 1.30 19.74
C LYS A 270 -2.00 1.56 19.10
N GLY A 271 -2.08 2.57 18.23
CA GLY A 271 -3.30 2.92 17.50
C GLY A 271 -3.82 1.75 16.64
N VAL A 272 -2.95 1.18 15.80
CA VAL A 272 -3.31 0.07 14.92
C VAL A 272 -3.77 -1.16 15.68
N TYR A 273 -3.08 -1.55 16.76
CA TYR A 273 -3.52 -2.68 17.60
C TYR A 273 -4.86 -2.42 18.26
N SER A 274 -5.10 -1.20 18.75
CA SER A 274 -6.39 -0.81 19.33
C SER A 274 -7.52 -0.87 18.30
N GLU A 275 -7.30 -0.36 17.09
CA GLU A 275 -8.30 -0.37 16.02
C GLU A 275 -8.65 -1.79 15.57
N TRP A 276 -7.65 -2.66 15.40
CA TRP A 276 -7.89 -4.08 15.10
C TRP A 276 -8.62 -4.77 16.26
N GLY A 277 -8.23 -4.52 17.52
CA GLY A 277 -8.91 -5.06 18.69
C GLY A 277 -10.39 -4.67 18.71
N ASN A 278 -10.70 -3.41 18.49
CA ASN A 278 -12.07 -2.91 18.43
C ASN A 278 -12.88 -3.50 17.25
N LEU A 279 -12.22 -3.80 16.13
CA LEU A 279 -12.88 -4.36 14.96
C LEU A 279 -13.21 -5.85 15.12
N ILE A 280 -12.33 -6.62 15.78
CA ILE A 280 -12.44 -8.08 15.91
C ILE A 280 -13.23 -8.48 17.17
N ASN A 281 -13.12 -7.73 18.27
CA ASN A 281 -13.78 -8.02 19.53
C ASN A 281 -15.33 -8.10 19.50
N PRO A 282 -16.07 -7.46 18.57
CA PRO A 282 -17.51 -7.72 18.45
C PRO A 282 -17.85 -9.16 18.09
N ILE A 283 -16.90 -9.96 17.55
CA ILE A 283 -17.14 -11.39 17.26
C ILE A 283 -17.21 -12.23 18.55
N SER A 284 -16.49 -11.81 19.61
CA SER A 284 -16.48 -12.52 20.89
C SER A 284 -17.72 -12.26 21.75
N ASN A 285 -18.59 -11.34 21.34
CA ASN A 285 -19.81 -10.94 22.08
C ASN A 285 -21.11 -11.35 21.37
N LEU A 286 -21.02 -12.16 20.30
CA LEU A 286 -22.16 -12.80 19.62
C LEU A 286 -22.19 -14.29 19.96
#